data_673769dcce700f4b71e2ebb3dc23e9b1
#
_entry.id   673769dcce700f4b71e2ebb3dc23e9b1
#
_cell.length_a   1.000
_cell.length_b   1.000
_cell.length_c   1.000
_cell.angle_alpha   90.00
_cell.angle_beta   90.00
_cell.angle_gamma   90.00
#
_symmetry.space_group_name_H-M   'P 1'
#
loop_
_entity.id
_entity.type
_entity.pdbx_description
1 polymer ?
#
loop_
_entity_poly.entity_id
_entity_poly.type
_entity_poly.pdbx_seq_one_letter_code
_entity_poly.pdbx_strand_id
1 'polypeptide(L)'
;SLEPGIADQIDWDQRNKAEQIEIQDRLSDTERPAQLPTDVDNDLPPVETACFHVKSIDIIDGFLSLPENFNENYIDQCLGKNGITQYLRLLNKFLLAEGYITARAVLPEQDLSIGQLKIKIMSGAIDQIHFPEDYSAYWGHALPFKKGKSLNIRDIEQGIDHLNRLISQDIKFDVEPGREVGTSKIVATVTKKRPWTAGLSIDDGGSE
;
A
#
# COMPACT_ATOMS: atom_id res chain seq x y z
N SER A 1 -7.94 -36.73 -14.70
CA SER A 1 -8.78 -35.69 -14.09
C SER A 1 -8.19 -35.37 -12.74
N LEU A 2 -7.56 -34.18 -12.63
CA LEU A 2 -7.10 -33.62 -11.38
C LEU A 2 -8.32 -33.35 -10.49
N GLU A 3 -8.21 -33.65 -9.20
CA GLU A 3 -9.25 -33.34 -8.23
C GLU A 3 -9.53 -31.83 -8.22
N PRO A 4 -10.80 -31.38 -8.14
CA PRO A 4 -11.14 -29.95 -8.24
C PRO A 4 -10.45 -29.05 -7.22
N GLY A 5 -10.01 -29.59 -6.08
CA GLY A 5 -9.30 -28.83 -5.07
C GLY A 5 -7.84 -28.42 -5.40
N ILE A 6 -7.18 -29.16 -6.30
CA ILE A 6 -5.79 -28.88 -6.68
C ILE A 6 -5.72 -27.75 -7.70
N ALA A 7 -6.68 -27.68 -8.61
CA ALA A 7 -6.75 -26.61 -9.61
C ALA A 7 -7.03 -25.25 -8.94
N ASP A 8 -7.94 -25.21 -7.97
CA ASP A 8 -8.25 -24.00 -7.21
C ASP A 8 -7.07 -23.54 -6.35
N GLN A 9 -6.29 -24.45 -5.80
CA GLN A 9 -5.11 -24.16 -4.98
C GLN A 9 -3.95 -23.58 -5.82
N ILE A 10 -3.75 -24.12 -7.04
CA ILE A 10 -2.75 -23.62 -7.99
C ILE A 10 -3.12 -22.21 -8.46
N ASP A 11 -4.38 -21.94 -8.78
CA ASP A 11 -4.86 -20.64 -9.21
C ASP A 11 -4.74 -19.59 -8.05
N TRP A 12 -5.03 -19.99 -6.82
CA TRP A 12 -4.86 -19.17 -5.64
C TRP A 12 -3.39 -18.83 -5.39
N ASP A 13 -2.47 -19.82 -5.48
CA ASP A 13 -1.04 -19.62 -5.30
C ASP A 13 -0.44 -18.69 -6.38
N GLN A 14 -0.89 -18.81 -7.63
CA GLN A 14 -0.44 -17.94 -8.72
C GLN A 14 -0.92 -16.49 -8.54
N ARG A 15 -2.15 -16.28 -8.11
CA ARG A 15 -2.68 -14.94 -7.82
C ARG A 15 -1.95 -14.28 -6.66
N ASN A 16 -1.72 -15.01 -5.57
CA ASN A 16 -0.98 -14.51 -4.43
C ASN A 16 0.47 -14.14 -4.80
N LYS A 17 1.12 -14.95 -5.62
CA LYS A 17 2.48 -14.67 -6.07
C LYS A 17 2.55 -13.42 -6.95
N ALA A 18 1.57 -13.20 -7.83
CA ALA A 18 1.48 -12.00 -8.63
C ALA A 18 1.24 -10.75 -7.78
N GLU A 19 0.39 -10.86 -6.76
CA GLU A 19 0.11 -9.77 -5.81
C GLU A 19 1.33 -9.46 -4.92
N GLN A 20 2.09 -10.45 -4.49
CA GLN A 20 3.34 -10.26 -3.75
C GLN A 20 4.40 -9.54 -4.58
N ILE A 21 4.56 -9.90 -5.85
CA ILE A 21 5.50 -9.23 -6.76
C ILE A 21 5.10 -7.77 -6.93
N GLU A 22 3.82 -7.47 -7.08
CA GLU A 22 3.34 -6.11 -7.26
C GLU A 22 3.49 -5.26 -5.97
N ILE A 23 3.27 -5.85 -4.79
CA ILE A 23 3.54 -5.19 -3.51
C ILE A 23 5.04 -4.91 -3.36
N GLN A 24 5.89 -5.87 -3.70
CA GLN A 24 7.34 -5.72 -3.65
C GLN A 24 7.84 -4.63 -4.60
N ASP A 25 7.32 -4.56 -5.82
CA ASP A 25 7.63 -3.50 -6.78
C ASP A 25 7.21 -2.12 -6.25
N ARG A 26 6.05 -2.03 -5.62
CA ARG A 26 5.57 -0.78 -5.00
C ARG A 26 6.43 -0.37 -3.80
N LEU A 27 6.90 -1.33 -2.98
CA LEU A 27 7.81 -1.05 -1.87
C LEU A 27 9.17 -0.56 -2.36
N SER A 28 9.71 -1.13 -3.46
CA SER A 28 10.98 -0.70 -4.05
C SER A 28 10.91 0.72 -4.67
N ASP A 29 9.75 1.12 -5.17
CA ASP A 29 9.51 2.50 -5.64
C ASP A 29 9.39 3.50 -4.47
N THR A 30 9.00 3.06 -3.28
CA THR A 30 8.88 3.92 -2.09
C THR A 30 10.22 4.18 -1.41
N GLU A 31 11.27 3.37 -1.64
CA GLU A 31 12.64 3.63 -1.16
C GLU A 31 13.32 4.82 -1.87
N ARG A 32 12.81 5.27 -3.00
CA ARG A 32 13.11 6.61 -3.50
C ARG A 32 12.25 7.59 -2.71
N PRO A 33 12.82 8.67 -2.12
CA PRO A 33 11.99 9.70 -1.52
C PRO A 33 11.01 10.14 -2.62
N ALA A 34 9.76 9.77 -2.43
CA ALA A 34 8.70 10.19 -3.31
C ALA A 34 8.71 11.72 -3.21
N GLN A 35 9.37 12.37 -4.16
CA GLN A 35 8.93 13.69 -4.53
C GLN A 35 7.46 13.49 -4.81
N LEU A 36 6.59 14.01 -3.92
CA LEU A 36 5.20 14.20 -4.28
C LEU A 36 5.23 14.61 -5.75
N PRO A 37 4.49 13.96 -6.63
CA PRO A 37 4.36 14.45 -7.99
C PRO A 37 3.74 15.84 -7.87
N THR A 38 4.62 16.85 -7.78
CA THR A 38 4.27 18.26 -7.92
C THR A 38 3.78 18.56 -9.34
N ASP A 39 4.10 17.66 -10.23
CA ASP A 39 3.43 17.48 -11.49
C ASP A 39 2.40 16.32 -11.32
N VAL A 40 1.22 16.65 -10.85
CA VAL A 40 0.02 16.01 -11.38
C VAL A 40 0.21 16.17 -12.88
N ASP A 41 0.71 15.11 -13.54
CA ASP A 41 0.83 15.09 -14.99
C ASP A 41 -0.53 15.59 -15.49
N ASN A 42 -0.53 16.81 -15.99
CA ASN A 42 -1.71 17.53 -16.47
C ASN A 42 -2.11 16.92 -17.82
N ASP A 43 -2.05 15.59 -17.87
CA ASP A 43 -2.42 14.79 -19.00
C ASP A 43 -3.93 14.89 -19.12
N LEU A 44 -4.35 15.78 -19.99
CA LEU A 44 -5.73 15.83 -20.44
C LEU A 44 -6.13 14.44 -20.94
N PRO A 45 -7.36 13.99 -20.65
CA PRO A 45 -7.82 12.71 -21.13
C PRO A 45 -7.70 12.64 -22.65
N PRO A 46 -7.33 11.47 -23.20
CA PRO A 46 -7.19 11.31 -24.65
C PRO A 46 -8.54 11.48 -25.35
N VAL A 47 -8.52 12.06 -26.54
CA VAL A 47 -9.71 12.18 -27.38
C VAL A 47 -10.06 10.80 -27.93
N GLU A 48 -11.26 10.31 -27.61
CA GLU A 48 -11.73 8.99 -28.01
C GLU A 48 -13.04 9.11 -28.81
N THR A 49 -13.21 8.28 -29.83
CA THR A 49 -14.44 8.26 -30.66
C THR A 49 -15.59 7.54 -29.96
N ALA A 50 -15.29 6.57 -29.11
CA ALA A 50 -16.25 5.81 -28.30
C ALA A 50 -16.06 6.22 -26.83
N CYS A 51 -16.86 7.15 -26.36
CA CYS A 51 -16.73 7.72 -25.02
C CYS A 51 -18.10 8.10 -24.43
N PHE A 52 -18.13 8.30 -23.12
CA PHE A 52 -19.29 8.79 -22.36
C PHE A 52 -18.99 10.18 -21.81
N HIS A 53 -19.95 11.07 -21.88
CA HIS A 53 -19.80 12.40 -21.29
C HIS A 53 -19.94 12.32 -19.77
N VAL A 54 -18.82 12.52 -19.05
CA VAL A 54 -18.76 12.39 -17.58
C VAL A 54 -19.02 13.75 -16.95
N LYS A 55 -20.14 13.87 -16.23
CA LYS A 55 -20.56 15.08 -15.52
C LYS A 55 -20.12 15.10 -14.06
N SER A 56 -19.98 13.91 -13.44
CA SER A 56 -19.53 13.77 -12.08
C SER A 56 -18.71 12.51 -11.89
N ILE A 57 -17.77 12.57 -10.95
CA ILE A 57 -16.95 11.42 -10.52
C ILE A 57 -17.15 11.23 -9.04
N ASP A 58 -17.65 10.05 -8.64
CA ASP A 58 -17.93 9.71 -7.26
C ASP A 58 -17.01 8.60 -6.78
N ILE A 59 -16.36 8.83 -5.66
CA ILE A 59 -15.53 7.82 -4.99
C ILE A 59 -16.38 7.06 -3.98
N ILE A 60 -16.55 5.77 -4.21
CA ILE A 60 -17.28 4.86 -3.33
C ILE A 60 -16.28 4.18 -2.38
N ASP A 61 -16.68 3.98 -1.13
CA ASP A 61 -15.86 3.38 -0.08
C ASP A 61 -14.50 4.09 0.11
N GLY A 62 -14.45 5.39 -0.24
CA GLY A 62 -13.27 6.21 -0.05
C GLY A 62 -13.03 6.51 1.43
N PHE A 63 -11.81 6.27 1.88
CA PHE A 63 -11.32 6.60 3.23
C PHE A 63 -10.41 7.82 3.23
N LEU A 64 -10.20 8.42 2.05
CA LEU A 64 -9.29 9.53 1.81
C LEU A 64 -10.02 10.64 1.05
N SER A 65 -9.75 11.89 1.43
CA SER A 65 -10.25 13.06 0.73
C SER A 65 -9.31 13.42 -0.42
N LEU A 66 -9.84 13.55 -1.62
CA LEU A 66 -9.09 14.04 -2.77
C LEU A 66 -8.95 15.57 -2.71
N PRO A 67 -7.87 16.14 -3.27
CA PRO A 67 -7.76 17.58 -3.50
C PRO A 67 -8.94 18.11 -4.33
N GLU A 68 -9.37 19.33 -4.07
CA GLU A 68 -10.55 19.94 -4.75
C GLU A 68 -10.43 19.94 -6.28
N ASN A 69 -9.23 20.14 -6.80
CA ASN A 69 -8.94 20.19 -8.24
C ASN A 69 -8.60 18.83 -8.88
N PHE A 70 -8.61 17.73 -8.10
CA PHE A 70 -8.17 16.41 -8.60
C PHE A 70 -8.96 15.93 -9.83
N ASN A 71 -10.26 16.21 -9.87
CA ASN A 71 -11.17 15.75 -10.91
C ASN A 71 -11.35 16.76 -12.06
N GLU A 72 -10.78 17.97 -11.94
CA GLU A 72 -11.08 19.09 -12.82
C GLU A 72 -10.88 18.79 -14.31
N ASN A 73 -9.81 18.09 -14.66
CA ASN A 73 -9.50 17.75 -16.05
C ASN A 73 -10.37 16.63 -16.64
N TYR A 74 -11.16 15.95 -15.83
CA TYR A 74 -11.95 14.77 -16.21
C TYR A 74 -13.48 15.02 -16.15
N ILE A 75 -13.90 16.06 -15.45
CA ILE A 75 -15.32 16.48 -15.43
C ILE A 75 -15.64 17.23 -16.72
N ASP A 76 -16.85 17.03 -17.22
CA ASP A 76 -17.35 17.57 -18.49
C ASP A 76 -16.56 17.12 -19.74
N GLN A 77 -15.82 16.02 -19.61
CA GLN A 77 -15.06 15.41 -20.70
C GLN A 77 -15.76 14.15 -21.23
N CYS A 78 -15.46 13.82 -22.51
CA CYS A 78 -15.87 12.55 -23.09
C CYS A 78 -14.80 11.49 -22.79
N LEU A 79 -15.07 10.62 -21.82
CA LEU A 79 -14.13 9.58 -21.38
C LEU A 79 -14.52 8.23 -21.98
N GLY A 80 -13.61 7.63 -22.73
CA GLY A 80 -13.68 6.27 -23.17
C GLY A 80 -12.81 5.35 -22.29
N LYS A 81 -12.48 4.18 -22.81
CA LYS A 81 -11.67 3.19 -22.10
C LYS A 81 -10.32 3.74 -21.65
N ASN A 82 -9.63 4.48 -22.53
CA ASN A 82 -8.29 4.99 -22.22
C ASN A 82 -8.36 6.14 -21.23
N GLY A 83 -9.32 7.06 -21.37
CA GLY A 83 -9.52 8.16 -20.44
C GLY A 83 -9.85 7.70 -19.02
N ILE A 84 -10.74 6.70 -18.89
CA ILE A 84 -11.05 6.08 -17.59
C ILE A 84 -9.82 5.36 -17.01
N THR A 85 -9.08 4.63 -17.86
CA THR A 85 -7.84 3.95 -17.40
C THR A 85 -6.79 4.95 -16.93
N GLN A 86 -6.64 6.08 -17.61
CA GLN A 86 -5.73 7.13 -17.21
C GLN A 86 -6.14 7.74 -15.86
N TYR A 87 -7.42 8.02 -15.66
CA TYR A 87 -7.94 8.50 -14.38
C TYR A 87 -7.67 7.49 -13.24
N LEU A 88 -7.89 6.19 -13.47
CA LEU A 88 -7.58 5.16 -12.48
C LEU A 88 -6.09 5.11 -12.14
N ARG A 89 -5.20 5.28 -13.13
CA ARG A 89 -3.75 5.36 -12.89
C ARG A 89 -3.39 6.58 -12.04
N LEU A 90 -3.97 7.74 -12.36
CA LEU A 90 -3.75 8.96 -11.59
C LEU A 90 -4.19 8.79 -10.14
N LEU A 91 -5.37 8.20 -9.91
CA LEU A 91 -5.87 7.94 -8.56
C LEU A 91 -5.00 6.91 -7.80
N ASN A 92 -4.52 5.87 -8.48
CA ASN A 92 -3.61 4.90 -7.87
C ASN A 92 -2.23 5.51 -7.55
N LYS A 93 -1.69 6.41 -8.40
CA LYS A 93 -0.48 7.18 -8.10
C LYS A 93 -0.68 8.05 -6.86
N PHE A 94 -1.83 8.71 -6.75
CA PHE A 94 -2.18 9.52 -5.58
C PHE A 94 -2.25 8.68 -4.30
N LEU A 95 -2.94 7.54 -4.33
CA LEU A 95 -3.01 6.62 -3.18
C LEU A 95 -1.62 6.17 -2.72
N LEU A 96 -0.74 5.84 -3.68
CA LEU A 96 0.64 5.46 -3.39
C LEU A 96 1.45 6.60 -2.78
N ALA A 97 1.33 7.82 -3.31
CA ALA A 97 1.99 9.01 -2.78
C ALA A 97 1.55 9.35 -1.36
N GLU A 98 0.28 9.09 -1.03
CA GLU A 98 -0.25 9.23 0.33
C GLU A 98 0.16 8.06 1.27
N GLY A 99 0.94 7.10 0.76
CA GLY A 99 1.46 5.97 1.55
C GLY A 99 0.56 4.74 1.59
N TYR A 100 -0.54 4.71 0.85
CA TYR A 100 -1.47 3.57 0.82
C TYR A 100 -1.05 2.54 -0.23
N ILE A 101 0.06 1.84 0.05
CA ILE A 101 0.74 0.95 -0.91
C ILE A 101 -0.09 -0.26 -1.36
N THR A 102 -1.07 -0.68 -0.56
CA THR A 102 -1.96 -1.82 -0.86
C THR A 102 -3.35 -1.39 -1.31
N ALA A 103 -3.67 -0.09 -1.23
CA ALA A 103 -4.95 0.41 -1.70
C ALA A 103 -4.98 0.51 -3.22
N ARG A 104 -6.16 0.27 -3.81
CA ARG A 104 -6.38 0.31 -5.26
C ARG A 104 -7.70 0.94 -5.62
N ALA A 105 -7.68 1.79 -6.64
CA ALA A 105 -8.87 2.26 -7.32
C ALA A 105 -9.27 1.28 -8.41
N VAL A 106 -10.53 0.86 -8.39
CA VAL A 106 -11.10 -0.07 -9.35
C VAL A 106 -12.40 0.49 -9.93
N LEU A 107 -12.68 0.12 -11.18
CA LEU A 107 -13.93 0.47 -11.85
C LEU A 107 -14.97 -0.62 -11.53
N PRO A 108 -16.01 -0.34 -10.74
CA PRO A 108 -17.10 -1.28 -10.55
C PRO A 108 -17.95 -1.39 -11.82
N GLU A 109 -18.70 -2.46 -11.94
CA GLU A 109 -19.70 -2.61 -12.99
C GLU A 109 -20.77 -1.53 -12.85
N GLN A 110 -20.97 -0.73 -13.91
CA GLN A 110 -21.86 0.43 -13.87
C GLN A 110 -22.33 0.86 -15.26
N ASP A 111 -23.44 1.60 -15.31
CA ASP A 111 -23.94 2.26 -16.51
C ASP A 111 -23.40 3.70 -16.57
N LEU A 112 -22.59 3.98 -17.59
CA LEU A 112 -21.99 5.32 -17.81
C LEU A 112 -22.89 6.25 -18.63
N SER A 113 -24.02 5.77 -19.16
CA SER A 113 -24.92 6.57 -19.99
C SER A 113 -25.53 7.76 -19.25
N ILE A 114 -25.62 7.69 -17.93
CA ILE A 114 -26.14 8.77 -17.05
C ILE A 114 -25.13 9.90 -16.81
N GLY A 115 -23.88 9.73 -17.26
CA GLY A 115 -22.81 10.71 -17.08
C GLY A 115 -22.19 10.75 -15.68
N GLN A 116 -22.42 9.72 -14.85
CA GLN A 116 -21.82 9.58 -13.52
C GLN A 116 -20.79 8.45 -13.56
N LEU A 117 -19.54 8.76 -13.24
CA LEU A 117 -18.46 7.79 -13.12
C LEU A 117 -18.23 7.45 -11.64
N LYS A 118 -18.49 6.22 -11.25
CA LYS A 118 -18.25 5.73 -9.90
C LYS A 118 -16.95 4.93 -9.87
N ILE A 119 -16.07 5.27 -8.94
CA ILE A 119 -14.82 4.57 -8.70
C ILE A 119 -14.84 4.03 -7.28
N LYS A 120 -14.49 2.76 -7.12
CA LYS A 120 -14.38 2.13 -5.80
C LYS A 120 -12.92 2.09 -5.36
N ILE A 121 -12.64 2.48 -4.11
CA ILE A 121 -11.32 2.30 -3.51
C ILE A 121 -11.34 1.06 -2.62
N MET A 122 -10.55 0.06 -3.00
CA MET A 122 -10.22 -1.06 -2.12
C MET A 122 -9.12 -0.58 -1.18
N SER A 123 -9.41 -0.56 0.12
CA SER A 123 -8.58 0.15 1.09
C SER A 123 -7.26 -0.56 1.46
N GLY A 124 -7.06 -1.82 1.05
CA GLY A 124 -5.93 -2.62 1.50
C GLY A 124 -5.92 -2.81 3.02
N ALA A 125 -7.10 -3.00 3.63
CA ALA A 125 -7.26 -3.06 5.08
C ALA A 125 -6.41 -4.18 5.70
N ILE A 126 -5.87 -3.90 6.90
CA ILE A 126 -5.09 -4.89 7.66
C ILE A 126 -6.04 -5.95 8.20
N ASP A 127 -5.91 -7.19 7.71
CA ASP A 127 -6.68 -8.35 8.20
C ASP A 127 -6.02 -8.97 9.43
N GLN A 128 -4.69 -9.12 9.40
CA GLN A 128 -3.92 -9.74 10.47
C GLN A 128 -2.62 -8.99 10.73
N ILE A 129 -2.22 -8.98 12.01
CA ILE A 129 -0.88 -8.58 12.44
C ILE A 129 -0.30 -9.77 13.18
N HIS A 130 0.79 -10.32 12.66
CA HIS A 130 1.47 -11.47 13.24
C HIS A 130 2.77 -11.04 13.90
N PHE A 131 2.91 -11.39 15.18
CA PHE A 131 4.13 -11.20 15.96
C PHE A 131 4.72 -12.53 16.33
N PRO A 132 6.04 -12.63 16.53
CA PRO A 132 6.64 -13.80 17.19
C PRO A 132 6.05 -14.01 18.58
N GLU A 133 5.92 -15.28 19.02
CA GLU A 133 5.21 -15.67 20.24
C GLU A 133 5.65 -14.91 21.50
N ASP A 134 6.94 -14.61 21.63
CA ASP A 134 7.51 -13.91 22.78
C ASP A 134 7.11 -12.43 22.89
N TYR A 135 6.49 -11.84 21.86
CA TYR A 135 6.31 -10.39 21.72
C TYR A 135 4.87 -9.94 21.56
N SER A 136 3.93 -10.85 21.35
CA SER A 136 2.56 -10.54 20.92
C SER A 136 1.75 -9.69 21.89
N ALA A 137 1.96 -9.83 23.20
CA ALA A 137 1.15 -9.17 24.22
C ALA A 137 1.51 -7.69 24.45
N TYR A 138 2.75 -7.30 24.17
CA TYR A 138 3.26 -5.95 24.51
C TYR A 138 3.15 -4.93 23.36
N TRP A 139 3.26 -5.40 22.12
CA TRP A 139 3.45 -4.51 20.98
C TRP A 139 2.15 -4.06 20.30
N GLY A 140 1.08 -4.83 20.44
CA GLY A 140 -0.19 -4.50 19.79
C GLY A 140 -0.79 -3.15 20.21
N HIS A 141 -0.43 -2.66 21.41
CA HIS A 141 -0.89 -1.35 21.91
C HIS A 141 0.02 -0.19 21.51
N ALA A 142 1.27 -0.47 21.16
CA ALA A 142 2.29 0.54 20.84
C ALA A 142 2.31 0.92 19.35
N LEU A 143 1.61 0.18 18.50
CA LEU A 143 1.61 0.41 17.06
C LEU A 143 0.56 1.43 16.63
N PRO A 144 0.89 2.33 15.68
CA PRO A 144 -0.05 3.30 15.13
C PRO A 144 -1.10 2.66 14.21
N PHE A 145 -0.81 1.48 13.66
CA PHE A 145 -1.71 0.73 12.78
C PHE A 145 -2.46 -0.39 13.52
N LYS A 146 -3.67 -0.71 13.05
CA LYS A 146 -4.55 -1.71 13.70
C LYS A 146 -5.30 -2.52 12.64
N LYS A 147 -5.68 -3.75 13.03
CA LYS A 147 -6.59 -4.58 12.25
C LYS A 147 -7.88 -3.81 11.87
N GLY A 148 -8.33 -3.96 10.62
CA GLY A 148 -9.51 -3.32 10.05
C GLY A 148 -9.27 -1.90 9.54
N LYS A 149 -8.08 -1.33 9.72
CA LYS A 149 -7.69 -0.04 9.15
C LYS A 149 -6.93 -0.22 7.85
N SER A 150 -7.02 0.78 6.96
CA SER A 150 -6.21 0.82 5.74
C SER A 150 -4.74 0.82 6.10
N LEU A 151 -3.95 0.03 5.36
CA LEU A 151 -2.52 -0.04 5.56
C LEU A 151 -1.87 1.21 4.97
N ASN A 152 -1.10 1.93 5.79
CA ASN A 152 -0.26 3.05 5.36
C ASN A 152 1.20 2.77 5.72
N ILE A 153 2.10 2.93 4.77
CA ILE A 153 3.53 2.66 4.96
C ILE A 153 4.14 3.57 6.04
N ARG A 154 3.68 4.81 6.13
CA ARG A 154 4.17 5.78 7.14
C ARG A 154 3.86 5.32 8.56
N ASP A 155 2.71 4.68 8.77
CA ASP A 155 2.34 4.10 10.07
C ASP A 155 3.25 2.91 10.42
N ILE A 156 3.61 2.09 9.41
CA ILE A 156 4.55 0.98 9.58
C ILE A 156 5.95 1.50 9.95
N GLU A 157 6.46 2.49 9.22
CA GLU A 157 7.76 3.12 9.50
C GLU A 157 7.78 3.73 10.91
N GLN A 158 6.74 4.46 11.29
CA GLN A 158 6.61 5.01 12.63
C GLN A 158 6.57 3.91 13.70
N GLY A 159 5.87 2.80 13.43
CA GLY A 159 5.83 1.63 14.30
C GLY A 159 7.21 1.01 14.50
N ILE A 160 7.98 0.84 13.42
CA ILE A 160 9.36 0.35 13.44
C ILE A 160 10.25 1.27 14.30
N ASP A 161 10.22 2.56 14.03
CA ASP A 161 11.02 3.55 14.76
C ASP A 161 10.69 3.55 16.25
N HIS A 162 9.41 3.47 16.58
CA HIS A 162 8.96 3.43 17.98
C HIS A 162 9.46 2.17 18.70
N LEU A 163 9.28 1.01 18.09
CA LEU A 163 9.70 -0.26 18.68
C LEU A 163 11.23 -0.38 18.76
N ASN A 164 11.97 0.06 17.76
CA ASN A 164 13.45 0.06 17.78
C ASN A 164 14.06 0.96 18.86
N ARG A 165 13.33 1.97 19.33
CA ARG A 165 13.76 2.79 20.49
C ARG A 165 13.53 2.10 21.82
N LEU A 166 12.50 1.26 21.92
CA LEU A 166 12.12 0.60 23.16
C LEU A 166 12.93 -0.67 23.44
N ILE A 167 13.49 -1.27 22.42
CA ILE A 167 14.17 -2.56 22.52
C ILE A 167 15.51 -2.54 21.80
N SER A 168 16.48 -3.27 22.37
CA SER A 168 17.82 -3.46 21.78
C SER A 168 17.80 -4.52 20.65
N GLN A 169 16.78 -4.50 19.80
CA GLN A 169 16.56 -5.48 18.74
C GLN A 169 16.12 -4.74 17.48
N ASP A 170 16.41 -5.32 16.31
CA ASP A 170 15.93 -4.81 15.04
C ASP A 170 14.63 -5.50 14.67
N ILE A 171 13.61 -4.71 14.40
CA ILE A 171 12.30 -5.17 13.95
C ILE A 171 12.12 -4.80 12.49
N LYS A 172 11.56 -5.74 11.75
CA LYS A 172 11.08 -5.52 10.39
C LYS A 172 9.62 -5.94 10.30
N PHE A 173 8.86 -5.22 9.50
CA PHE A 173 7.50 -5.59 9.14
C PHE A 173 7.47 -5.92 7.65
N ASP A 174 7.03 -7.12 7.34
CA ASP A 174 6.75 -7.56 5.98
C ASP A 174 5.25 -7.48 5.74
N VAL A 175 4.86 -7.03 4.55
CA VAL A 175 3.46 -6.94 4.12
C VAL A 175 3.17 -8.10 3.18
N GLU A 176 2.22 -8.92 3.55
CA GLU A 176 1.77 -10.08 2.78
C GLU A 176 0.28 -9.92 2.41
N PRO A 177 -0.22 -10.58 1.37
CA PRO A 177 -1.64 -10.66 1.10
C PRO A 177 -2.42 -11.21 2.30
N GLY A 178 -3.57 -10.59 2.61
CA GLY A 178 -4.46 -11.07 3.65
C GLY A 178 -5.29 -12.28 3.20
N ARG A 179 -6.21 -12.74 4.04
CA ARG A 179 -7.09 -13.87 3.73
C ARG A 179 -8.17 -13.53 2.73
N GLU A 180 -8.60 -12.28 2.72
CA GLU A 180 -9.62 -11.78 1.79
C GLU A 180 -8.96 -10.94 0.70
N VAL A 181 -9.53 -10.95 -0.50
CA VAL A 181 -9.06 -10.12 -1.61
C VAL A 181 -9.10 -8.64 -1.22
N GLY A 182 -7.99 -7.94 -1.46
CA GLY A 182 -7.86 -6.52 -1.11
C GLY A 182 -7.62 -6.26 0.38
N THR A 183 -7.19 -7.27 1.15
CA THR A 183 -6.70 -7.10 2.52
C THR A 183 -5.21 -7.41 2.61
N SER A 184 -4.59 -6.96 3.70
CA SER A 184 -3.16 -7.11 3.94
C SER A 184 -2.91 -7.79 5.28
N LYS A 185 -1.85 -8.60 5.35
CA LYS A 185 -1.32 -9.20 6.57
C LYS A 185 0.04 -8.58 6.86
N ILE A 186 0.28 -8.16 8.09
CA ILE A 186 1.56 -7.64 8.54
C ILE A 186 2.26 -8.72 9.35
N VAL A 187 3.50 -9.04 9.00
CA VAL A 187 4.33 -10.02 9.70
C VAL A 187 5.53 -9.33 10.31
N ALA A 188 5.65 -9.35 11.63
CA ALA A 188 6.79 -8.81 12.34
C ALA A 188 7.90 -9.85 12.43
N THR A 189 9.11 -9.49 12.05
CA THR A 189 10.33 -10.28 12.20
C THR A 189 11.28 -9.56 13.14
N VAL A 190 11.81 -10.27 14.15
CA VAL A 190 12.72 -9.71 15.14
C VAL A 190 14.09 -10.34 14.99
N THR A 191 15.10 -9.49 14.83
CA THR A 191 16.50 -9.89 14.77
C THR A 191 17.21 -9.38 16.03
N LYS A 192 17.78 -10.31 16.82
CA LYS A 192 18.55 -9.94 18.01
C LYS A 192 19.82 -9.20 17.60
N LYS A 193 20.00 -7.96 18.01
CA LYS A 193 21.31 -7.30 17.94
C LYS A 193 22.27 -8.03 18.86
N ARG A 194 23.51 -8.27 18.40
CA ARG A 194 24.56 -8.83 19.27
C ARG A 194 24.76 -7.87 20.45
N PRO A 195 24.64 -8.35 21.71
CA PRO A 195 24.92 -7.50 22.85
C PRO A 195 26.42 -7.24 22.90
N TRP A 196 26.77 -5.95 22.89
CA TRP A 196 28.06 -5.36 23.31
C TRP A 196 29.35 -6.05 22.84
N THR A 197 30.14 -5.33 22.07
CA THR A 197 31.59 -5.53 22.00
C THR A 197 32.24 -4.49 22.94
N ALA A 198 32.54 -4.84 24.17
CA ALA A 198 33.38 -4.03 25.04
C ALA A 198 34.84 -4.33 24.68
N GLY A 199 35.51 -3.42 24.01
CA GLY A 199 36.94 -3.44 23.82
C GLY A 199 37.63 -2.69 24.94
N LEU A 200 38.34 -3.37 25.84
CA LEU A 200 39.32 -2.79 26.76
C LEU A 200 40.65 -2.66 26.01
N SER A 201 41.01 -1.45 25.63
CA SER A 201 42.35 -1.12 25.17
C SER A 201 43.17 -0.66 26.37
N ILE A 202 44.14 -1.45 26.79
CA ILE A 202 45.17 -1.06 27.76
C ILE A 202 46.35 -0.57 26.92
N ASP A 203 46.53 0.73 26.88
CA ASP A 203 47.70 1.35 26.27
C ASP A 203 48.76 1.54 27.36
N ASP A 204 49.85 0.80 27.26
CA ASP A 204 51.02 0.92 28.12
C ASP A 204 51.92 2.03 27.51
N GLY A 205 51.56 3.26 27.78
CA GLY A 205 52.37 4.43 27.41
C GLY A 205 53.65 4.51 28.24
N GLY A 206 54.62 3.66 27.89
CA GLY A 206 55.97 3.78 28.43
C GLY A 206 56.61 5.12 28.00
N SER A 207 56.79 6.00 28.97
CA SER A 207 57.62 7.20 28.84
C SER A 207 59.09 6.83 28.99
N GLU A 208 59.90 7.10 28.01
CA GLU A 208 61.32 7.39 28.14
C GLU A 208 61.52 8.90 28.09
#